data_e1fe5d02ac85c3d80fbdae23dd0c411b
#
_entry.id   e1fe5d02ac85c3d80fbdae23dd0c411b
#
_cell.length_a   1.000
_cell.length_b   1.000
_cell.length_c   1.000
_cell.angle_alpha   90.00
_cell.angle_beta   90.00
_cell.angle_gamma   90.00
#
_symmetry.space_group_name_H-M   'P 1'
#
loop_
_entity.id
_entity.type
_entity.pdbx_description
1 polymer ?
#
loop_
_entity_poly.entity_id
_entity_poly.type
_entity_poly.pdbx_seq_one_letter_code
_entity_poly.pdbx_strand_id
1 'polypeptide(L)'
;MEDETLQMTMLIDFFGDLLTEKQREYLDLYHNEDLSLSEIAEKDGITRQGAHDIITRAERKLAEIEKKTGVVKRWLSTQTELRQADAIARELLRLSNGKGKPAELAQNLVMILEGLKDS
;
A
#
# COMPACT_ATOMS: atom_id res chain seq x y z
N MET A 1 -14.23 -1.01 -7.88
CA MET A 1 -14.27 -2.19 -7.03
C MET A 1 -12.89 -2.74 -6.73
N GLU A 2 -12.09 -3.06 -7.72
CA GLU A 2 -10.69 -3.43 -7.49
C GLU A 2 -9.92 -2.31 -6.81
N ASP A 3 -10.20 -1.06 -7.19
CA ASP A 3 -9.56 0.11 -6.61
C ASP A 3 -9.87 0.28 -5.12
N GLU A 4 -11.11 0.00 -4.71
CA GLU A 4 -11.52 0.09 -3.32
C GLU A 4 -10.85 -0.99 -2.46
N THR A 5 -10.77 -2.22 -2.98
CA THR A 5 -10.11 -3.32 -2.30
C THR A 5 -8.62 -3.07 -2.14
N LEU A 6 -7.96 -2.63 -3.23
CA LEU A 6 -6.55 -2.31 -3.22
C LEU A 6 -6.27 -1.14 -2.26
N GLN A 7 -7.12 -0.12 -2.29
CA GLN A 7 -6.98 1.02 -1.40
C GLN A 7 -7.09 0.60 0.06
N MET A 8 -8.07 -0.24 0.40
CA MET A 8 -8.25 -0.71 1.78
C MET A 8 -7.05 -1.54 2.24
N THR A 9 -6.53 -2.41 1.39
CA THR A 9 -5.33 -3.20 1.68
C THR A 9 -4.16 -2.28 2.02
N MET A 10 -3.97 -1.21 1.26
CA MET A 10 -2.91 -0.24 1.51
C MET A 10 -3.11 0.51 2.82
N LEU A 11 -4.35 0.90 3.12
CA LEU A 11 -4.67 1.57 4.39
C LEU A 11 -4.34 0.69 5.59
N ILE A 12 -4.64 -0.61 5.49
CA ILE A 12 -4.30 -1.58 6.53
C ILE A 12 -2.79 -1.68 6.69
N ASP A 13 -2.05 -1.76 5.58
CA ASP A 13 -0.59 -1.85 5.60
C ASP A 13 0.06 -0.62 6.24
N PHE A 14 -0.41 0.58 5.89
CA PHE A 14 0.16 1.83 6.39
C PHE A 14 -0.27 2.15 7.83
N PHE A 15 -1.52 1.92 8.17
CA PHE A 15 -2.13 2.40 9.40
C PHE A 15 -2.63 1.31 10.34
N GLY A 16 -2.47 0.05 9.98
CA GLY A 16 -3.01 -1.07 10.77
C GLY A 16 -2.56 -1.08 12.22
N ASP A 17 -1.34 -0.60 12.48
CA ASP A 17 -0.80 -0.55 13.85
C ASP A 17 -1.51 0.49 14.73
N LEU A 18 -2.30 1.38 14.14
CA LEU A 18 -3.11 2.36 14.88
C LEU A 18 -4.48 1.82 15.27
N LEU A 19 -4.81 0.61 14.83
CA LEU A 19 -6.04 -0.07 15.17
C LEU A 19 -5.86 -0.94 16.42
N THR A 20 -6.97 -1.30 17.07
CA THR A 20 -6.91 -2.34 18.11
C THR A 20 -6.55 -3.67 17.44
N GLU A 21 -6.02 -4.62 18.21
CA GLU A 21 -5.69 -5.95 17.69
C GLU A 21 -6.90 -6.62 17.04
N LYS A 22 -8.07 -6.52 17.67
CA LYS A 22 -9.31 -7.10 17.15
C LYS A 22 -9.72 -6.46 15.83
N GLN A 23 -9.66 -5.14 15.73
CA GLN A 23 -9.97 -4.43 14.49
C GLN A 23 -9.03 -4.83 13.36
N ARG A 24 -7.74 -4.88 13.64
CA ARG A 24 -6.73 -5.25 12.65
C ARG A 24 -6.92 -6.70 12.19
N GLU A 25 -7.11 -7.61 13.13
CA GLU A 25 -7.36 -9.02 12.81
C GLU A 25 -8.57 -9.20 11.90
N TYR A 26 -9.69 -8.54 12.23
CA TYR A 26 -10.92 -8.67 11.46
C TYR A 26 -10.80 -8.06 10.06
N LEU A 27 -10.11 -6.92 9.92
CA LEU A 27 -9.85 -6.35 8.61
C LEU A 27 -8.98 -7.27 7.76
N ASP A 28 -7.97 -7.87 8.36
CA ASP A 28 -7.07 -8.81 7.69
C ASP A 28 -7.84 -10.04 7.20
N LEU A 29 -8.66 -10.63 8.05
CA LEU A 29 -9.47 -11.80 7.70
C LEU A 29 -10.45 -11.48 6.57
N TYR A 30 -11.07 -10.31 6.63
CA TYR A 30 -12.09 -9.93 5.66
C TYR A 30 -11.50 -9.49 4.32
N HIS A 31 -10.50 -8.62 4.34
CA HIS A 31 -9.94 -8.03 3.10
C HIS A 31 -8.80 -8.83 2.49
N ASN A 32 -7.96 -9.46 3.30
CA ASN A 32 -6.79 -10.18 2.79
C ASN A 32 -7.01 -11.69 2.65
N GLU A 33 -7.79 -12.29 3.56
CA GLU A 33 -8.05 -13.72 3.56
C GLU A 33 -9.43 -14.10 3.03
N ASP A 34 -10.21 -13.11 2.59
CA ASP A 34 -11.53 -13.29 1.98
C ASP A 34 -12.56 -14.07 2.82
N LEU A 35 -12.44 -14.01 4.14
CA LEU A 35 -13.45 -14.63 5.00
C LEU A 35 -14.75 -13.81 4.96
N SER A 36 -15.89 -14.52 5.02
CA SER A 36 -17.19 -13.86 5.14
C SER A 36 -17.41 -13.33 6.56
N LEU A 37 -18.34 -12.40 6.72
CA LEU A 37 -18.71 -11.90 8.03
C LEU A 37 -19.19 -13.02 8.95
N SER A 38 -19.93 -13.98 8.41
CA SER A 38 -20.41 -15.14 9.17
C SER A 38 -19.26 -16.01 9.66
N GLU A 39 -18.28 -16.26 8.81
CA GLU A 39 -17.10 -17.04 9.18
C GLU A 39 -16.29 -16.37 10.28
N ILE A 40 -16.10 -15.05 10.18
CA ILE A 40 -15.38 -14.27 11.18
C ILE A 40 -16.13 -14.30 12.53
N ALA A 41 -17.44 -14.06 12.47
CA ALA A 41 -18.29 -14.07 13.66
C ALA A 41 -18.28 -15.43 14.36
N GLU A 42 -18.36 -16.50 13.58
CA GLU A 42 -18.36 -17.86 14.11
C GLU A 42 -17.05 -18.19 14.83
N LYS A 43 -15.93 -17.74 14.28
CA LYS A 43 -14.60 -17.96 14.86
C LYS A 43 -14.52 -17.46 16.31
N ASP A 44 -15.09 -16.30 16.60
CA ASP A 44 -15.02 -15.65 17.91
C ASP A 44 -16.31 -15.76 18.73
N GLY A 45 -17.30 -16.49 18.24
CA GLY A 45 -18.55 -16.68 18.97
C GLY A 45 -19.37 -15.40 19.13
N ILE A 46 -19.28 -14.47 18.18
CA ILE A 46 -20.07 -13.24 18.17
C ILE A 46 -21.09 -13.28 17.04
N THR A 47 -22.01 -12.31 17.01
CA THR A 47 -23.00 -12.23 15.94
C THR A 47 -22.36 -11.68 14.65
N ARG A 48 -22.99 -12.02 13.51
CA ARG A 48 -22.58 -11.47 12.21
C ARG A 48 -22.61 -9.93 12.23
N GLN A 49 -23.64 -9.36 12.85
CA GLN A 49 -23.76 -7.91 12.98
C GLN A 49 -22.64 -7.33 13.83
N GLY A 50 -22.23 -8.01 14.88
CA GLY A 50 -21.09 -7.60 15.71
C GLY A 50 -19.80 -7.56 14.91
N ALA A 51 -19.55 -8.59 14.10
CA ALA A 51 -18.37 -8.62 13.23
C ALA A 51 -18.41 -7.48 12.21
N HIS A 52 -19.57 -7.25 11.60
CA HIS A 52 -19.78 -6.16 10.65
C HIS A 52 -19.46 -4.80 11.28
N ASP A 53 -19.94 -4.57 12.49
CA ASP A 53 -19.72 -3.30 13.20
C ASP A 53 -18.26 -3.06 13.49
N ILE A 54 -17.54 -4.09 13.92
CA ILE A 54 -16.09 -3.97 14.19
C ILE A 54 -15.36 -3.60 12.91
N ILE A 55 -15.64 -4.29 11.82
CA ILE A 55 -15.00 -4.06 10.52
C ILE A 55 -15.33 -2.65 10.00
N THR A 56 -16.59 -2.26 10.03
CA THR A 56 -17.02 -0.94 9.54
C THR A 56 -16.36 0.20 10.31
N ARG A 57 -16.27 0.08 11.63
CA ARG A 57 -15.60 1.09 12.47
C ARG A 57 -14.11 1.17 12.17
N ALA A 58 -13.47 0.03 11.98
CA ALA A 58 -12.05 -0.03 11.64
C ALA A 58 -11.78 0.61 10.27
N GLU A 59 -12.59 0.26 9.27
CA GLU A 59 -12.48 0.86 7.92
C GLU A 59 -12.65 2.37 7.97
N ARG A 60 -13.63 2.84 8.73
CA ARG A 60 -13.90 4.27 8.88
C ARG A 60 -12.73 5.00 9.54
N LYS A 61 -12.13 4.37 10.56
CA LYS A 61 -10.97 4.94 11.23
C LYS A 61 -9.79 5.10 10.28
N LEU A 62 -9.50 4.07 9.48
CA LEU A 62 -8.43 4.12 8.48
C LEU A 62 -8.68 5.21 7.43
N ALA A 63 -9.90 5.27 6.91
CA ALA A 63 -10.27 6.27 5.91
C ALA A 63 -10.12 7.69 6.47
N GLU A 64 -10.47 7.89 7.73
CA GLU A 64 -10.34 9.18 8.39
C GLU A 64 -8.89 9.60 8.58
N ILE A 65 -8.03 8.66 8.97
CA ILE A 65 -6.60 8.91 9.09
C ILE A 65 -6.03 9.34 7.73
N GLU A 66 -6.36 8.61 6.68
CA GLU A 66 -5.89 8.94 5.33
C GLU A 66 -6.41 10.31 4.86
N LYS A 67 -7.68 10.61 5.12
CA LYS A 67 -8.27 11.89 4.78
C LYS A 67 -7.52 13.05 5.44
N LYS A 68 -7.10 12.87 6.68
CA LYS A 68 -6.38 13.92 7.43
C LYS A 68 -4.92 14.01 7.05
N THR A 69 -4.27 12.92 6.72
CA THR A 69 -2.82 12.87 6.51
C THR A 69 -2.41 12.85 5.04
N GLY A 70 -3.18 12.19 4.17
CA GLY A 70 -2.83 12.01 2.76
C GLY A 70 -1.57 11.18 2.54
N VAL A 71 -1.15 10.39 3.51
CA VAL A 71 0.09 9.63 3.46
C VAL A 71 0.12 8.63 2.32
N VAL A 72 -0.95 7.82 2.18
CA VAL A 72 -1.03 6.81 1.11
C VAL A 72 -1.06 7.46 -0.26
N LYS A 73 -1.85 8.52 -0.41
CA LYS A 73 -1.96 9.26 -1.66
C LYS A 73 -0.60 9.82 -2.10
N ARG A 74 0.14 10.43 -1.17
CA ARG A 74 1.47 10.96 -1.48
C ARG A 74 2.46 9.86 -1.81
N TRP A 75 2.41 8.75 -1.08
CA TRP A 75 3.28 7.62 -1.35
C TRP A 75 3.06 7.06 -2.75
N LEU A 76 1.78 6.87 -3.15
CA LEU A 76 1.44 6.38 -4.49
C LEU A 76 1.92 7.34 -5.58
N SER A 77 1.75 8.64 -5.37
CA SER A 77 2.21 9.66 -6.31
C SER A 77 3.73 9.63 -6.46
N THR A 78 4.44 9.53 -5.34
CA THR A 78 5.91 9.43 -5.32
C THR A 78 6.38 8.17 -6.03
N GLN A 79 5.74 7.03 -5.80
CA GLN A 79 6.10 5.78 -6.47
C GLN A 79 5.95 5.89 -7.99
N THR A 80 4.91 6.57 -8.46
CA THR A 80 4.70 6.81 -9.89
C THR A 80 5.83 7.67 -10.47
N GLU A 81 6.18 8.76 -9.78
CA GLU A 81 7.27 9.63 -10.20
C GLU A 81 8.62 8.90 -10.22
N LEU A 82 8.88 8.06 -9.22
CA LEU A 82 10.11 7.28 -9.16
C LEU A 82 10.20 6.29 -10.33
N ARG A 83 9.09 5.65 -10.68
CA ARG A 83 9.06 4.74 -11.84
C ARG A 83 9.33 5.48 -13.15
N GLN A 84 8.78 6.69 -13.31
CA GLN A 84 9.04 7.51 -14.49
C GLN A 84 10.51 7.93 -14.57
N ALA A 85 11.08 8.37 -13.45
CA ALA A 85 12.48 8.75 -13.39
C ALA A 85 13.40 7.56 -13.69
N ASP A 86 13.08 6.40 -13.15
CA ASP A 86 13.83 5.17 -13.40
C ASP A 86 13.81 4.80 -14.89
N ALA A 87 12.64 4.90 -15.53
CA ALA A 87 12.49 4.61 -16.97
C ALA A 87 13.34 5.55 -17.80
N ILE A 88 13.37 6.84 -17.45
CA ILE A 88 14.21 7.84 -18.15
C ILE A 88 15.68 7.53 -17.96
N ALA A 89 16.10 7.21 -16.75
CA ALA A 89 17.49 6.88 -16.45
C ALA A 89 17.95 5.64 -17.23
N ARG A 90 17.11 4.61 -17.33
CA ARG A 90 17.42 3.40 -18.08
C ARG A 90 17.51 3.66 -19.59
N GLU A 91 16.64 4.54 -20.10
CA GLU A 91 16.70 4.95 -21.50
C GLU A 91 18.00 5.72 -21.80
N LEU A 92 18.41 6.60 -20.92
CA LEU A 92 19.70 7.29 -21.05
C LEU A 92 20.87 6.32 -21.08
N LEU A 93 20.83 5.31 -20.21
CA LEU A 93 21.85 4.27 -20.16
C LEU A 93 21.90 3.50 -21.48
N ARG A 94 20.74 3.13 -22.01
CA ARG A 94 20.62 2.43 -23.29
C ARG A 94 21.19 3.26 -24.44
N LEU A 95 20.85 4.55 -24.51
CA LEU A 95 21.31 5.45 -25.57
C LEU A 95 22.83 5.70 -25.53
N SER A 96 23.42 5.57 -24.36
CA SER A 96 24.87 5.73 -24.20
C SER A 96 25.67 4.48 -24.57
N ASN A 97 24.98 3.41 -24.94
CA ASN A 97 25.58 2.10 -25.23
C ASN A 97 26.41 1.54 -24.07
N GLY A 98 26.05 1.92 -22.85
CA GLY A 98 26.72 1.45 -21.64
C GLY A 98 28.13 1.96 -21.47
N LYS A 99 28.52 3.03 -22.16
CA LYS A 99 29.91 3.53 -22.18
C LYS A 99 30.00 5.01 -21.85
N GLY A 100 31.14 5.38 -21.24
CA GLY A 100 31.47 6.77 -20.98
C GLY A 100 30.78 7.36 -19.77
N LYS A 101 30.96 8.66 -19.57
CA LYS A 101 30.45 9.40 -18.43
C LYS A 101 28.91 9.39 -18.37
N PRO A 102 28.18 9.57 -19.50
CA PRO A 102 26.74 9.48 -19.46
C PRO A 102 26.22 8.14 -18.94
N ALA A 103 26.86 7.03 -19.34
CA ALA A 103 26.48 5.70 -18.86
C ALA A 103 26.73 5.56 -17.37
N GLU A 104 27.85 6.04 -16.88
CA GLU A 104 28.20 6.02 -15.47
C GLU A 104 27.16 6.79 -14.63
N LEU A 105 26.80 8.00 -15.06
CA LEU A 105 25.84 8.83 -14.39
C LEU A 105 24.44 8.20 -14.39
N ALA A 106 24.03 7.64 -15.52
CA ALA A 106 22.74 6.98 -15.63
C ALA A 106 22.68 5.75 -14.74
N GLN A 107 23.76 4.96 -14.68
CA GLN A 107 23.83 3.78 -13.81
C GLN A 107 23.73 4.16 -12.33
N ASN A 108 24.45 5.22 -11.94
CA ASN A 108 24.37 5.71 -10.56
C ASN A 108 22.95 6.16 -10.20
N LEU A 109 22.27 6.84 -11.14
CA LEU A 109 20.91 7.29 -10.93
C LEU A 109 19.94 6.10 -10.78
N VAL A 110 20.08 5.08 -11.61
CA VAL A 110 19.28 3.85 -11.50
C VAL A 110 19.44 3.22 -10.11
N MET A 111 20.66 3.15 -9.61
CA MET A 111 20.92 2.58 -8.29
C MET A 111 20.25 3.38 -7.17
N ILE A 112 20.29 4.70 -7.25
CA ILE A 112 19.63 5.58 -6.27
C ILE A 112 18.12 5.37 -6.31
N LEU A 113 17.54 5.35 -7.51
CA LEU A 113 16.10 5.17 -7.68
C LEU A 113 15.61 3.80 -7.19
N GLU A 114 16.39 2.74 -7.42
CA GLU A 114 16.07 1.42 -6.91
C GLU A 114 15.99 1.42 -5.37
N GLY A 115 16.96 2.07 -4.72
CA GLY A 115 16.93 2.20 -3.26
C GLY A 115 15.71 2.95 -2.75
N LEU A 116 15.29 4.01 -3.47
CA LEU A 116 14.11 4.78 -3.09
C LEU A 116 12.81 4.02 -3.28
N LYS A 117 12.72 3.18 -4.32
CA LYS A 117 11.54 2.36 -4.59
C LYS A 117 11.34 1.28 -3.53
N ASP A 118 12.43 0.81 -2.93
CA ASP A 118 12.40 -0.23 -1.91
C ASP A 118 12.15 0.32 -0.49
N SER A 119 12.04 1.63 -0.35
CA SER A 119 11.83 2.29 0.95
C SER A 119 10.38 2.27 1.43
#